data_9bee3e3fa4a069b342eee6ec1e80956e
#
_entry.id   9bee3e3fa4a069b342eee6ec1e80956e
#
_cell.length_a   1.000
_cell.length_b   1.000
_cell.length_c   1.000
_cell.angle_alpha   90.00
_cell.angle_beta   90.00
_cell.angle_gamma   90.00
#
_symmetry.space_group_name_H-M   'P 1'
#
loop_
_entity.id
_entity.type
_entity.pdbx_description
1 polymer ?
#
loop_
_entity_poly.entity_id
_entity_poly.type
_entity_poly.pdbx_seq_one_letter_code
_entity_poly.pdbx_strand_id
1 'polypeptide(L)'
;YGSGKHCFSEDDCYDLEAFEQIIDFSRNPDELLKAWTGWREIGKPMKDKYLRMVEIGELGAKDLGYDGLTDLWFSKYDMPAEDFLADTDRVWEEVKPLYDALQCHVRAELNEEYGDDVVPAEGMLPAHILGNMWGQSWANIYDIVFEEDPNTESIDLTSIILDKELTEIEMVEIA
;
A
#
# COMPACT_ATOMS: atom_id res chain seq x y z
N TYR A 1 -0.89 16.71 1.87
CA TYR A 1 -0.41 15.41 2.34
C TYR A 1 0.83 14.99 1.54
N GLY A 2 0.75 14.81 0.23
CA GLY A 2 1.86 14.36 -0.62
C GLY A 2 3.10 15.27 -0.63
N SER A 3 2.96 16.55 -0.31
CA SER A 3 4.08 17.50 -0.17
C SER A 3 4.54 17.69 1.29
N GLY A 4 3.99 16.88 2.21
CA GLY A 4 4.36 16.92 3.61
C GLY A 4 5.78 16.43 3.85
N LYS A 5 6.38 16.88 4.94
CA LYS A 5 7.67 16.41 5.45
C LYS A 5 7.55 16.13 6.95
N HIS A 6 8.27 15.14 7.41
CA HIS A 6 8.43 14.87 8.84
C HIS A 6 9.91 14.93 9.21
N CYS A 7 10.23 15.61 10.30
CA CYS A 7 11.59 15.76 10.81
C CYS A 7 11.68 15.14 12.20
N PHE A 8 12.61 14.22 12.39
CA PHE A 8 12.96 13.67 13.70
C PHE A 8 13.95 14.59 14.44
N SER A 9 14.73 15.39 13.70
CA SER A 9 15.60 16.47 14.19
C SER A 9 15.75 17.53 13.11
N GLU A 10 16.52 18.60 13.37
CA GLU A 10 16.76 19.69 12.40
C GLU A 10 17.37 19.20 11.07
N ASP A 11 18.24 18.20 11.13
CA ASP A 11 18.94 17.64 9.97
C ASP A 11 18.41 16.28 9.50
N ASP A 12 17.36 15.73 10.13
CA ASP A 12 16.81 14.40 9.88
C ASP A 12 15.34 14.51 9.41
N CYS A 13 15.17 15.02 8.20
CA CYS A 13 13.87 15.33 7.61
C CYS A 13 13.61 14.50 6.33
N TYR A 14 12.42 13.93 6.23
CA TYR A 14 12.01 13.06 5.13
C TYR A 14 10.68 13.53 4.53
N ASP A 15 10.58 13.48 3.23
CA ASP A 15 9.31 13.56 2.49
C ASP A 15 8.78 12.17 2.14
N LEU A 16 7.70 12.10 1.38
CA LEU A 16 7.09 10.84 1.01
C LEU A 16 8.05 9.95 0.24
N GLU A 17 8.73 10.49 -0.77
CA GLU A 17 9.63 9.72 -1.63
C GLU A 17 10.80 9.14 -0.83
N ALA A 18 11.40 9.92 0.06
CA ALA A 18 12.47 9.46 0.92
C ALA A 18 12.02 8.35 1.89
N PHE A 19 10.80 8.44 2.42
CA PHE A 19 10.24 7.38 3.25
C PHE A 19 9.91 6.12 2.43
N GLU A 20 9.37 6.27 1.23
CA GLU A 20 9.09 5.13 0.33
C GLU A 20 10.36 4.39 -0.04
N GLN A 21 11.45 5.09 -0.35
CA GLN A 21 12.75 4.46 -0.60
C GLN A 21 13.26 3.64 0.59
N ILE A 22 13.06 4.11 1.83
CA ILE A 22 13.41 3.32 3.01
C ILE A 22 12.56 2.05 3.07
N ILE A 23 11.23 2.17 2.87
CA ILE A 23 10.32 1.03 2.91
C ILE A 23 10.65 0.01 1.80
N ASP A 24 11.01 0.47 0.61
CA ASP A 24 11.27 -0.39 -0.54
C ASP A 24 12.60 -1.14 -0.43
N PHE A 25 13.63 -0.52 0.11
CA PHE A 25 14.99 -1.05 0.03
C PHE A 25 15.63 -1.44 1.37
N SER A 26 15.17 -0.90 2.49
CA SER A 26 15.72 -1.28 3.79
C SER A 26 15.22 -2.68 4.21
N ARG A 27 16.11 -3.41 4.89
CA ARG A 27 15.79 -4.66 5.61
C ARG A 27 15.97 -4.50 7.12
N ASN A 28 16.23 -3.27 7.58
CA ASN A 28 16.35 -2.98 9.00
C ASN A 28 14.96 -2.65 9.59
N PRO A 29 14.40 -3.47 10.49
CA PRO A 29 13.06 -3.28 11.03
C PRO A 29 12.89 -1.96 11.80
N ASP A 30 13.96 -1.44 12.45
CA ASP A 30 13.91 -0.16 13.16
C ASP A 30 13.83 1.02 12.19
N GLU A 31 14.54 0.98 11.07
CA GLU A 31 14.45 2.00 10.01
C GLU A 31 13.08 1.96 9.34
N LEU A 32 12.56 0.77 9.03
CA LEU A 32 11.23 0.58 8.48
C LEU A 32 10.15 1.12 9.43
N LEU A 33 10.26 0.84 10.73
CA LEU A 33 9.33 1.37 11.74
C LEU A 33 9.42 2.89 11.85
N LYS A 34 10.63 3.45 11.82
CA LYS A 34 10.87 4.89 11.83
C LYS A 34 10.20 5.55 10.63
N ALA A 35 10.40 5.04 9.42
CA ALA A 35 9.79 5.56 8.20
C ALA A 35 8.26 5.45 8.25
N TRP A 36 7.72 4.30 8.61
CA TRP A 36 6.29 4.05 8.75
C TRP A 36 5.61 5.00 9.74
N THR A 37 6.19 5.19 10.93
CA THR A 37 5.61 6.06 11.96
C THR A 37 5.78 7.52 11.61
N GLY A 38 6.95 7.92 11.11
CA GLY A 38 7.26 9.30 10.74
C GLY A 38 6.30 9.87 9.70
N TRP A 39 6.01 9.11 8.64
CA TRP A 39 5.06 9.55 7.62
C TRP A 39 3.65 9.76 8.19
N ARG A 40 3.22 8.93 9.13
CA ARG A 40 1.88 9.04 9.73
C ARG A 40 1.69 10.25 10.64
N GLU A 41 2.78 10.83 11.14
CA GLU A 41 2.71 12.10 11.86
C GLU A 41 2.21 13.26 10.98
N ILE A 42 2.48 13.22 9.69
CA ILE A 42 2.03 14.23 8.70
C ILE A 42 0.49 14.26 8.60
N GLY A 43 -0.16 13.12 8.74
CA GLY A 43 -1.63 13.01 8.64
C GLY A 43 -2.38 13.58 9.85
N LYS A 44 -1.79 13.53 11.04
CA LYS A 44 -2.48 13.90 12.30
C LYS A 44 -3.06 15.32 12.28
N PRO A 45 -2.32 16.38 11.92
CA PRO A 45 -2.84 17.74 11.90
C PRO A 45 -3.84 18.00 10.76
N MET A 46 -4.02 17.07 9.84
CA MET A 46 -4.95 17.21 8.72
C MET A 46 -6.36 16.68 9.01
N LYS A 47 -6.55 15.96 10.13
CA LYS A 47 -7.80 15.29 10.47
C LYS A 47 -9.02 16.22 10.39
N ASP A 48 -8.95 17.38 11.01
CA ASP A 48 -10.08 18.31 11.06
C ASP A 48 -10.42 18.89 9.66
N LYS A 49 -9.40 19.11 8.84
CA LYS A 49 -9.60 19.53 7.44
C LYS A 49 -10.25 18.44 6.60
N TYR A 50 -9.86 17.19 6.83
CA TYR A 50 -10.46 16.03 6.17
C TYR A 50 -11.93 15.87 6.57
N LEU A 51 -12.25 15.96 7.86
CA LEU A 51 -13.62 15.92 8.35
C LEU A 51 -14.46 17.04 7.72
N ARG A 52 -13.90 18.25 7.63
CA ARG A 52 -14.59 19.38 6.98
C ARG A 52 -14.83 19.14 5.49
N MET A 53 -13.90 18.50 4.80
CA MET A 53 -14.07 18.11 3.40
C MET A 53 -15.25 17.10 3.25
N VAL A 54 -15.35 16.11 4.14
CA VAL A 54 -16.47 15.16 4.14
C VAL A 54 -17.79 15.88 4.38
N GLU A 55 -17.88 16.77 5.37
CA GLU A 55 -19.08 17.56 5.63
C GLU A 55 -19.54 18.38 4.41
N ILE A 56 -18.59 19.02 3.70
CA ILE A 56 -18.91 19.77 2.47
C ILE A 56 -19.40 18.84 1.37
N GLY A 57 -18.79 17.66 1.25
CA GLY A 57 -19.22 16.63 0.30
C GLY A 57 -20.64 16.13 0.57
N GLU A 58 -20.96 15.89 1.85
CA GLU A 58 -22.33 15.51 2.28
C GLU A 58 -23.37 16.59 1.93
N LEU A 59 -23.05 17.87 2.18
CA LEU A 59 -23.94 18.98 1.82
C LEU A 59 -24.16 19.06 0.30
N GLY A 60 -23.06 18.95 -0.47
CA GLY A 60 -23.13 18.96 -1.94
C GLY A 60 -23.96 17.79 -2.51
N ALA A 61 -23.82 16.59 -1.94
CA ALA A 61 -24.63 15.45 -2.34
C ALA A 61 -26.13 15.70 -2.09
N LYS A 62 -26.48 16.25 -0.93
CA LYS A 62 -27.88 16.62 -0.60
C LYS A 62 -28.44 17.70 -1.51
N ASP A 63 -27.67 18.70 -1.84
CA ASP A 63 -28.06 19.77 -2.79
C ASP A 63 -28.33 19.22 -4.18
N LEU A 64 -27.69 18.10 -4.55
CA LEU A 64 -27.92 17.37 -5.81
C LEU A 64 -29.07 16.36 -5.73
N GLY A 65 -29.72 16.21 -4.57
CA GLY A 65 -30.87 15.33 -4.36
C GLY A 65 -30.54 13.89 -3.97
N TYR A 66 -29.31 13.63 -3.53
CA TYR A 66 -28.89 12.34 -2.96
C TYR A 66 -29.03 12.33 -1.44
N ASP A 67 -29.16 11.16 -0.84
CA ASP A 67 -29.26 11.01 0.63
C ASP A 67 -27.94 11.35 1.33
N GLY A 68 -26.82 11.20 0.66
CA GLY A 68 -25.49 11.52 1.15
C GLY A 68 -24.39 11.29 0.12
N LEU A 69 -23.14 11.51 0.52
CA LEU A 69 -21.99 11.40 -0.36
C LEU A 69 -21.79 9.96 -0.88
N THR A 70 -22.06 8.97 -0.05
CA THR A 70 -21.99 7.55 -0.44
C THR A 70 -23.00 7.25 -1.55
N ASP A 71 -24.25 7.68 -1.41
CA ASP A 71 -25.29 7.49 -2.40
C ASP A 71 -24.93 8.19 -3.74
N LEU A 72 -24.42 9.41 -3.67
CA LEU A 72 -23.90 10.12 -4.84
C LEU A 72 -22.79 9.30 -5.56
N TRP A 73 -21.85 8.74 -4.85
CA TRP A 73 -20.76 7.96 -5.44
C TRP A 73 -21.26 6.66 -6.07
N PHE A 74 -22.14 5.94 -5.39
CA PHE A 74 -22.74 4.71 -5.93
C PHE A 74 -23.68 4.95 -7.12
N SER A 75 -24.18 6.18 -7.31
CA SER A 75 -25.08 6.49 -8.44
C SER A 75 -24.49 6.23 -9.83
N LYS A 76 -23.20 5.97 -9.93
CA LYS A 76 -22.48 5.63 -11.18
C LYS A 76 -22.17 4.15 -11.33
N TYR A 77 -22.52 3.32 -10.35
CA TYR A 77 -22.33 1.88 -10.42
C TYR A 77 -23.53 1.23 -11.14
N ASP A 78 -23.29 0.06 -11.73
CA ASP A 78 -24.32 -0.68 -12.49
C ASP A 78 -25.34 -1.40 -11.57
N MET A 79 -25.18 -1.30 -10.25
CA MET A 79 -26.08 -1.92 -9.26
C MET A 79 -26.28 -1.00 -8.05
N PRO A 80 -27.40 -1.19 -7.29
CA PRO A 80 -27.64 -0.50 -6.04
C PRO A 80 -26.51 -0.72 -5.01
N ALA A 81 -26.29 0.26 -4.12
CA ALA A 81 -25.22 0.20 -3.12
C ALA A 81 -25.32 -1.03 -2.22
N GLU A 82 -26.53 -1.41 -1.79
CA GLU A 82 -26.75 -2.58 -0.94
C GLU A 82 -26.38 -3.89 -1.63
N ASP A 83 -26.69 -4.04 -2.93
CA ASP A 83 -26.34 -5.22 -3.72
C ASP A 83 -24.82 -5.29 -3.95
N PHE A 84 -24.18 -4.15 -4.21
CA PHE A 84 -22.72 -4.06 -4.35
C PHE A 84 -22.01 -4.47 -3.06
N LEU A 85 -22.46 -3.99 -1.91
CA LEU A 85 -21.87 -4.34 -0.61
C LEU A 85 -22.06 -5.84 -0.31
N ALA A 86 -23.26 -6.38 -0.55
CA ALA A 86 -23.53 -7.81 -0.38
C ALA A 86 -22.66 -8.68 -1.32
N ASP A 87 -22.46 -8.25 -2.56
CA ASP A 87 -21.57 -8.96 -3.50
C ASP A 87 -20.09 -8.88 -3.08
N THR A 88 -19.66 -7.73 -2.56
CA THR A 88 -18.30 -7.57 -2.01
C THR A 88 -18.06 -8.51 -0.83
N ASP A 89 -19.01 -8.62 0.10
CA ASP A 89 -18.93 -9.55 1.22
C ASP A 89 -18.88 -11.01 0.75
N ARG A 90 -19.70 -11.38 -0.23
CA ARG A 90 -19.67 -12.73 -0.84
C ARG A 90 -18.32 -13.04 -1.45
N VAL A 91 -17.78 -12.13 -2.26
CA VAL A 91 -16.46 -12.30 -2.91
C VAL A 91 -15.37 -12.43 -1.86
N TRP A 92 -15.43 -11.64 -0.78
CA TRP A 92 -14.47 -11.75 0.32
C TRP A 92 -14.48 -13.16 0.94
N GLU A 93 -15.65 -13.70 1.26
CA GLU A 93 -15.74 -15.06 1.82
C GLU A 93 -15.19 -16.14 0.87
N GLU A 94 -15.35 -15.96 -0.45
CA GLU A 94 -14.84 -16.88 -1.47
C GLU A 94 -13.30 -16.82 -1.59
N VAL A 95 -12.68 -15.64 -1.50
CA VAL A 95 -11.22 -15.50 -1.61
C VAL A 95 -10.48 -15.64 -0.28
N LYS A 96 -11.19 -15.53 0.84
CA LYS A 96 -10.60 -15.56 2.18
C LYS A 96 -9.71 -16.77 2.45
N PRO A 97 -10.05 -18.01 2.05
CA PRO A 97 -9.18 -19.16 2.28
C PRO A 97 -7.82 -19.04 1.58
N LEU A 98 -7.78 -18.48 0.37
CA LEU A 98 -6.53 -18.20 -0.34
C LEU A 98 -5.73 -17.10 0.37
N TYR A 99 -6.41 -16.04 0.79
CA TYR A 99 -5.78 -14.94 1.51
C TYR A 99 -5.18 -15.40 2.85
N ASP A 100 -5.89 -16.24 3.61
CA ASP A 100 -5.40 -16.79 4.87
C ASP A 100 -4.16 -17.69 4.65
N ALA A 101 -4.14 -18.49 3.58
CA ALA A 101 -2.98 -19.31 3.23
C ALA A 101 -1.78 -18.45 2.82
N LEU A 102 -2.01 -17.39 2.03
CA LEU A 102 -0.97 -16.42 1.66
C LEU A 102 -0.40 -15.71 2.89
N GLN A 103 -1.25 -15.24 3.79
CA GLN A 103 -0.82 -14.60 5.04
C GLN A 103 0.00 -15.55 5.92
N CYS A 104 -0.35 -16.82 5.96
CA CYS A 104 0.39 -17.84 6.72
C CYS A 104 1.80 -18.04 6.14
N HIS A 105 1.91 -18.17 4.82
CA HIS A 105 3.20 -18.29 4.12
C HIS A 105 4.07 -17.04 4.34
N VAL A 106 3.55 -15.86 4.03
CA VAL A 106 4.28 -14.59 4.21
C VAL A 106 4.76 -14.40 5.64
N ARG A 107 3.95 -14.78 6.64
CA ARG A 107 4.37 -14.75 8.05
C ARG A 107 5.58 -15.65 8.30
N ALA A 108 5.56 -16.87 7.76
CA ALA A 108 6.64 -17.83 7.97
C ALA A 108 7.97 -17.30 7.41
N GLU A 109 7.95 -16.80 6.17
CA GLU A 109 9.14 -16.26 5.52
C GLU A 109 9.67 -14.98 6.22
N LEU A 110 8.77 -14.07 6.57
CA LEU A 110 9.15 -12.86 7.32
C LEU A 110 9.62 -13.16 8.76
N ASN A 111 9.09 -14.22 9.40
CA ASN A 111 9.58 -14.66 10.69
C ASN A 111 11.00 -15.26 10.58
N GLU A 112 11.28 -16.02 9.51
CA GLU A 112 12.63 -16.55 9.26
C GLU A 112 13.64 -15.43 9.04
N GLU A 113 13.26 -14.38 8.31
CA GLU A 113 14.13 -13.22 8.03
C GLU A 113 14.35 -12.33 9.27
N TYR A 114 13.26 -11.98 9.99
CA TYR A 114 13.29 -10.96 11.06
C TYR A 114 13.24 -11.52 12.48
N GLY A 115 12.88 -12.78 12.66
CA GLY A 115 12.76 -13.44 13.97
C GLY A 115 11.48 -13.12 14.74
N ASP A 116 11.25 -13.88 15.80
CA ASP A 116 10.03 -13.82 16.64
C ASP A 116 9.79 -12.45 17.30
N ASP A 117 10.86 -11.72 17.61
CA ASP A 117 10.77 -10.40 18.26
C ASP A 117 10.12 -9.34 17.34
N VAL A 118 10.29 -9.49 16.03
CA VAL A 118 9.74 -8.58 15.03
C VAL A 118 8.46 -9.15 14.41
N VAL A 119 8.47 -10.43 14.05
CA VAL A 119 7.33 -11.12 13.43
C VAL A 119 6.90 -12.30 14.27
N PRO A 120 6.03 -12.11 15.27
CA PRO A 120 5.57 -13.20 16.12
C PRO A 120 4.79 -14.25 15.32
N ALA A 121 4.85 -15.51 15.78
CA ALA A 121 4.18 -16.64 15.16
C ALA A 121 2.64 -16.47 15.08
N GLU A 122 2.07 -15.70 16.00
CA GLU A 122 0.63 -15.43 16.10
C GLU A 122 0.35 -13.92 16.17
N GLY A 123 -0.90 -13.54 15.90
CA GLY A 123 -1.35 -12.16 15.97
C GLY A 123 -1.24 -11.42 14.65
N MET A 124 -1.14 -10.09 14.69
CA MET A 124 -1.05 -9.26 13.49
C MET A 124 0.39 -9.18 12.97
N LEU A 125 0.55 -9.16 11.66
CA LEU A 125 1.83 -8.85 11.04
C LEU A 125 2.15 -7.36 11.21
N PRO A 126 3.39 -6.99 11.53
CA PRO A 126 3.79 -5.59 11.64
C PRO A 126 3.70 -4.88 10.28
N ALA A 127 2.89 -3.83 10.20
CA ALA A 127 2.60 -3.18 8.93
C ALA A 127 3.84 -2.52 8.27
N HIS A 128 4.85 -2.15 9.04
CA HIS A 128 6.06 -1.50 8.54
C HIS A 128 7.01 -2.44 7.77
N ILE A 129 6.80 -3.76 7.86
CA ILE A 129 7.60 -4.75 7.12
C ILE A 129 6.80 -5.41 5.99
N LEU A 130 5.53 -5.03 5.80
CA LEU A 130 4.57 -5.68 4.90
C LEU A 130 4.40 -4.97 3.56
N GLY A 131 5.34 -4.33 3.03
CA GLY A 131 5.13 -3.74 1.74
C GLY A 131 5.17 -2.21 1.75
N ASN A 132 4.52 -1.60 0.77
CA ASN A 132 4.59 -0.15 0.60
C ASN A 132 3.95 0.62 1.76
N MET A 133 4.10 1.94 1.74
CA MET A 133 3.64 2.85 2.81
C MET A 133 2.16 2.68 3.18
N TRP A 134 1.32 2.15 2.29
CA TRP A 134 -0.12 1.92 2.49
C TRP A 134 -0.49 0.44 2.65
N GLY A 135 0.47 -0.48 2.60
CA GLY A 135 0.21 -1.92 2.68
C GLY A 135 -0.57 -2.48 1.48
N GLN A 136 -0.50 -1.82 0.33
CA GLN A 136 -1.24 -2.17 -0.90
C GLN A 136 -0.48 -3.12 -1.82
N SER A 137 0.83 -3.06 -1.77
CA SER A 137 1.73 -3.85 -2.61
C SER A 137 2.81 -4.47 -1.74
N TRP A 138 3.13 -5.73 -1.99
CA TRP A 138 4.18 -6.49 -1.31
C TRP A 138 5.38 -6.75 -2.25
N ALA A 139 5.50 -5.95 -3.31
CA ALA A 139 6.58 -6.11 -4.28
C ALA A 139 7.98 -5.99 -3.67
N ASN A 140 8.13 -5.12 -2.66
CA ASN A 140 9.39 -4.88 -1.95
C ASN A 140 9.84 -6.05 -1.05
N ILE A 141 8.97 -7.00 -0.72
CA ILE A 141 9.31 -8.22 0.04
C ILE A 141 9.25 -9.48 -0.82
N TYR A 142 9.12 -9.34 -2.14
CA TYR A 142 9.00 -10.48 -3.04
C TYR A 142 10.19 -11.44 -2.93
N ASP A 143 11.38 -10.92 -2.86
CA ASP A 143 12.64 -11.65 -2.69
C ASP A 143 12.77 -12.38 -1.35
N ILE A 144 12.01 -11.98 -0.33
CA ILE A 144 11.94 -12.68 0.96
C ILE A 144 10.92 -13.82 0.90
N VAL A 145 9.74 -13.55 0.30
CA VAL A 145 8.59 -14.48 0.39
C VAL A 145 8.50 -15.50 -0.75
N PHE A 146 9.30 -15.32 -1.81
CA PHE A 146 9.35 -16.26 -2.94
C PHE A 146 10.78 -16.62 -3.30
N GLU A 147 11.08 -17.91 -3.29
CA GLU A 147 12.29 -18.42 -3.92
C GLU A 147 12.10 -18.39 -5.44
N GLU A 148 13.00 -17.73 -6.16
CA GLU A 148 13.04 -17.82 -7.62
C GLU A 148 13.36 -19.26 -8.03
N ASP A 149 12.51 -19.87 -8.83
CA ASP A 149 12.86 -21.13 -9.47
C ASP A 149 13.99 -20.86 -10.47
N PRO A 150 15.20 -21.43 -10.26
CA PRO A 150 16.35 -21.17 -11.13
C PRO A 150 16.13 -21.66 -12.58
N ASN A 151 15.06 -22.38 -12.85
CA ASN A 151 14.67 -22.81 -14.19
C ASN A 151 13.62 -21.88 -14.84
N THR A 152 13.14 -20.89 -14.13
CA THR A 152 12.21 -19.88 -14.69
C THR A 152 13.02 -18.78 -15.31
N GLU A 153 12.98 -18.66 -16.65
CA GLU A 153 13.51 -17.50 -17.36
C GLU A 153 12.65 -16.27 -16.98
N SER A 154 13.11 -15.49 -16.00
CA SER A 154 12.50 -14.19 -15.73
C SER A 154 13.00 -13.17 -16.77
N ILE A 155 12.06 -12.45 -17.40
CA ILE A 155 12.43 -11.31 -18.25
C ILE A 155 12.69 -10.12 -17.32
N ASP A 156 13.96 -9.80 -17.12
CA ASP A 156 14.35 -8.56 -16.45
C ASP A 156 14.19 -7.38 -17.42
N LEU A 157 13.02 -6.79 -17.41
CA LEU A 157 12.70 -5.64 -18.26
C LEU A 157 13.59 -4.44 -17.95
N THR A 158 13.98 -4.24 -16.70
CA THR A 158 14.84 -3.13 -16.28
C THR A 158 16.22 -3.27 -16.91
N SER A 159 16.83 -4.47 -16.82
CA SER A 159 18.12 -4.73 -17.48
C SER A 159 18.02 -4.54 -18.99
N ILE A 160 16.93 -4.97 -19.64
CA ILE A 160 16.73 -4.76 -21.08
C ILE A 160 16.66 -3.28 -21.45
N ILE A 161 15.94 -2.48 -20.65
CA ILE A 161 15.84 -1.02 -20.88
C ILE A 161 17.20 -0.35 -20.75
N LEU A 162 17.94 -0.70 -19.71
CA LEU A 162 19.28 -0.15 -19.45
C LEU A 162 20.30 -0.60 -20.51
N ASP A 163 20.34 -1.87 -20.87
CA ASP A 163 21.27 -2.43 -21.88
C ASP A 163 21.02 -1.88 -23.28
N LYS A 164 19.76 -1.56 -23.59
CA LYS A 164 19.39 -0.95 -24.87
C LYS A 164 19.42 0.57 -24.85
N GLU A 165 19.73 1.18 -23.71
CA GLU A 165 19.73 2.64 -23.51
C GLU A 165 18.43 3.30 -23.99
N LEU A 166 17.25 2.62 -23.77
CA LEU A 166 15.97 3.11 -24.26
C LEU A 166 15.58 4.41 -23.56
N THR A 167 15.26 5.40 -24.38
CA THR A 167 14.71 6.68 -23.91
C THR A 167 13.20 6.54 -23.62
N GLU A 168 12.63 7.50 -22.88
CA GLU A 168 11.19 7.53 -22.58
C GLU A 168 10.36 7.59 -23.87
N ILE A 169 10.85 8.28 -24.91
CA ILE A 169 10.16 8.39 -26.21
C ILE A 169 10.16 7.03 -26.91
N GLU A 170 11.30 6.34 -26.97
CA GLU A 170 11.40 5.01 -27.59
C GLU A 170 10.53 3.98 -26.85
N MET A 171 10.46 4.05 -25.52
CA MET A 171 9.56 3.19 -24.74
C MET A 171 8.08 3.43 -25.10
N VAL A 172 7.68 4.68 -25.29
CA VAL A 172 6.30 5.02 -25.72
C VAL A 172 6.04 4.59 -27.17
N GLU A 173 7.04 4.64 -28.07
CA GLU A 173 6.90 4.19 -29.47
C GLU A 173 6.79 2.65 -29.58
N ILE A 174 7.31 1.91 -28.58
CA ILE A 174 7.23 0.43 -28.53
C ILE A 174 5.87 -0.03 -27.99
N ALA A 175 5.24 0.74 -27.09
CA ALA A 175 3.98 0.39 -26.42
C ALA A 175 2.76 0.64 -27.29
#